data_428c73e30169770c22c67acc33b1eb58
#
_entry.id   428c73e30169770c22c67acc33b1eb58
#
_cell.length_a   1.000
_cell.length_b   1.000
_cell.length_c   1.000
_cell.angle_alpha   90.00
_cell.angle_beta   90.00
_cell.angle_gamma   90.00
#
_symmetry.space_group_name_H-M   'P 1'
#
loop_
_entity.id
_entity.type
_entity.pdbx_description
1 polymer ?
#
loop_
_entity_poly.entity_id
_entity_poly.type
_entity_poly.pdbx_seq_one_letter_code
_entity_poly.pdbx_strand_id
1 'polypeptide(L)'
;MAFVNEKNRPARLLNPVAGRSVISGARLLAGYAWPWTKEGNDLGEVPDVDLGSVKLPWNNRKSSYEWAIDPATMLRNEVGCVHTSQGLEFDWVGVFIGKDLRYDPDKKMLFADIDNYHDKGGKNGLGKNKAERSKNLLKYVCRCYRVLLSRGVRGARVYCCDKNLAKYLKTELAKTVNLTGN
;
A
#
# COMPACT_ATOMS: atom_id res chain seq x y z
N MET A 1 -1.36 -10.38 15.77
CA MET A 1 -1.42 -9.98 14.35
C MET A 1 -1.99 -11.15 13.56
N ALA A 2 -3.27 -11.15 13.26
CA ALA A 2 -3.92 -12.27 12.59
C ALA A 2 -4.13 -11.89 11.13
N PHE A 3 -3.26 -12.38 10.26
CA PHE A 3 -3.60 -12.50 8.85
C PHE A 3 -4.58 -13.66 8.74
N VAL A 4 -5.81 -13.40 8.37
CA VAL A 4 -6.76 -14.47 8.08
C VAL A 4 -6.33 -15.10 6.77
N ASN A 5 -5.68 -16.24 6.90
CA ASN A 5 -5.32 -17.11 5.79
C ASN A 5 -6.58 -17.92 5.42
N GLU A 6 -7.46 -17.38 4.59
CA GLU A 6 -8.46 -18.21 3.92
C GLU A 6 -7.75 -18.93 2.78
N LYS A 7 -7.29 -20.14 3.10
CA LYS A 7 -6.73 -21.10 2.15
C LYS A 7 -7.73 -21.37 1.04
N ASN A 8 -7.27 -21.22 -0.20
CA ASN A 8 -7.76 -21.88 -1.42
C ASN A 8 -9.21 -21.55 -1.86
N ARG A 9 -9.42 -20.30 -2.30
CA ARG A 9 -10.42 -20.10 -3.35
C ARG A 9 -9.71 -19.56 -4.60
N PRO A 10 -9.88 -20.23 -5.77
CA PRO A 10 -9.40 -19.66 -7.02
C PRO A 10 -10.06 -18.30 -7.22
N ALA A 11 -9.27 -17.34 -7.73
CA ALA A 11 -9.77 -16.02 -8.07
C ALA A 11 -11.00 -16.16 -8.97
N ARG A 12 -12.20 -16.00 -8.43
CA ARG A 12 -13.40 -15.87 -9.23
C ARG A 12 -13.38 -14.47 -9.83
N LEU A 13 -13.14 -14.41 -11.11
CA LEU A 13 -13.29 -13.21 -11.91
C LEU A 13 -14.73 -12.70 -11.80
N LEU A 14 -14.84 -11.45 -11.35
CA LEU A 14 -15.96 -10.55 -11.59
C LEU A 14 -17.29 -10.89 -10.87
N ASN A 15 -17.43 -10.37 -9.66
CA ASN A 15 -18.75 -10.01 -9.15
C ASN A 15 -18.97 -8.51 -9.40
N PRO A 16 -19.93 -8.12 -10.26
CA PRO A 16 -20.26 -6.71 -10.45
C PRO A 16 -20.96 -6.18 -9.19
N VAL A 17 -20.29 -5.30 -8.47
CA VAL A 17 -20.91 -4.49 -7.41
C VAL A 17 -21.13 -3.11 -7.99
N ALA A 18 -22.39 -2.70 -8.17
CA ALA A 18 -22.78 -1.38 -8.68
C ALA A 18 -22.10 -0.98 -10.02
N GLY A 19 -21.99 -1.93 -10.98
CA GLY A 19 -21.42 -1.66 -12.31
C GLY A 19 -19.88 -1.60 -12.35
N ARG A 20 -19.18 -2.00 -11.27
CA ARG A 20 -17.73 -2.08 -11.20
C ARG A 20 -17.25 -3.52 -11.22
N SER A 21 -16.17 -3.77 -11.96
CA SER A 21 -15.51 -5.07 -11.95
C SER A 21 -14.59 -5.20 -10.75
N VAL A 22 -15.00 -5.97 -9.73
CA VAL A 22 -14.23 -6.21 -8.52
C VAL A 22 -13.51 -7.55 -8.63
N ILE A 23 -12.21 -7.57 -8.43
CA ILE A 23 -11.41 -8.79 -8.38
C ILE A 23 -11.64 -9.46 -7.03
N SER A 24 -12.18 -10.68 -7.06
CA SER A 24 -12.46 -11.45 -5.84
C SER A 24 -11.17 -11.78 -5.08
N GLY A 25 -11.22 -11.66 -3.77
CA GLY A 25 -10.13 -11.99 -2.86
C GLY A 25 -9.40 -10.78 -2.29
N ALA A 26 -8.25 -11.04 -1.68
CA ALA A 26 -7.42 -10.02 -1.03
C ALA A 26 -6.12 -9.79 -1.80
N ARG A 27 -5.63 -8.56 -1.80
CA ARG A 27 -4.32 -8.19 -2.34
C ARG A 27 -3.53 -7.37 -1.33
N LEU A 28 -2.21 -7.54 -1.39
CA LEU A 28 -1.26 -6.75 -0.62
C LEU A 28 -0.76 -5.58 -1.47
N LEU A 29 -0.73 -4.40 -0.91
CA LEU A 29 -0.35 -3.17 -1.57
C LEU A 29 0.64 -2.38 -0.72
N ALA A 30 1.58 -1.69 -1.35
CA ALA A 30 2.51 -0.80 -0.65
C ALA A 30 2.80 0.48 -1.44
N GLY A 31 3.18 1.54 -0.72
CA GLY A 31 3.82 2.72 -1.30
C GLY A 31 5.28 2.45 -1.68
N TYR A 32 5.91 3.42 -2.33
CA TYR A 32 7.33 3.33 -2.72
C TYR A 32 8.28 3.61 -1.53
N ALA A 33 8.09 2.90 -0.43
CA ALA A 33 8.86 3.05 0.80
C ALA A 33 10.06 2.08 0.90
N TRP A 34 10.25 1.24 -0.10
CA TRP A 34 11.38 0.30 -0.19
C TRP A 34 12.10 0.48 -1.53
N PRO A 35 13.42 0.27 -1.55
CA PRO A 35 14.15 0.22 -2.80
C PRO A 35 13.59 -0.89 -3.70
N TRP A 36 13.49 -0.61 -4.98
CA TRP A 36 13.06 -1.60 -5.95
C TRP A 36 14.28 -2.19 -6.65
N THR A 37 14.52 -3.48 -6.42
CA THR A 37 15.60 -4.22 -7.05
C THR A 37 15.19 -4.64 -8.45
N LYS A 38 15.93 -4.18 -9.45
CA LYS A 38 15.63 -4.47 -10.86
C LYS A 38 16.11 -5.86 -11.29
N GLU A 39 17.26 -6.28 -10.78
CA GLU A 39 17.89 -7.56 -11.12
C GLU A 39 17.25 -8.68 -10.31
N GLY A 40 16.86 -9.77 -10.98
CA GLY A 40 16.21 -10.93 -10.34
C GLY A 40 14.74 -10.72 -9.99
N ASN A 41 14.20 -9.51 -10.09
CA ASN A 41 12.82 -9.23 -9.70
C ASN A 41 11.79 -9.68 -10.75
N ASP A 42 12.24 -10.06 -11.94
CA ASP A 42 11.38 -10.56 -13.01
C ASP A 42 10.63 -11.85 -12.68
N LEU A 43 11.08 -12.59 -11.67
CA LEU A 43 10.46 -13.82 -11.18
C LEU A 43 9.72 -13.63 -9.85
N GLY A 44 9.68 -12.42 -9.29
CA GLY A 44 9.10 -12.17 -7.98
C GLY A 44 9.89 -12.83 -6.83
N GLU A 45 11.18 -13.06 -7.03
CA GLU A 45 12.03 -13.78 -6.07
C GLU A 45 12.69 -12.83 -5.06
N VAL A 46 12.82 -11.55 -5.42
CA VAL A 46 13.47 -10.56 -4.54
C VAL A 46 12.45 -9.98 -3.57
N PRO A 47 12.62 -10.24 -2.27
CA PRO A 47 11.68 -9.77 -1.25
C PRO A 47 12.00 -8.33 -0.83
N ASP A 48 11.74 -7.36 -1.70
CA ASP A 48 12.05 -5.95 -1.48
C ASP A 48 11.27 -5.32 -0.32
N VAL A 49 10.04 -5.78 -0.06
CA VAL A 49 9.26 -5.28 1.09
C VAL A 49 9.70 -6.00 2.35
N ASP A 50 10.53 -5.32 3.13
CA ASP A 50 11.03 -5.81 4.42
C ASP A 50 10.24 -5.18 5.58
N LEU A 51 9.50 -6.01 6.31
CA LEU A 51 8.70 -5.63 7.49
C LEU A 51 9.38 -6.10 8.79
N GLY A 52 10.64 -6.52 8.71
CA GLY A 52 11.41 -7.09 9.81
C GLY A 52 11.19 -8.58 9.99
N SER A 53 10.01 -9.00 10.40
CA SER A 53 9.67 -10.43 10.59
C SER A 53 9.21 -11.12 9.31
N VAL A 54 8.81 -10.37 8.31
CA VAL A 54 8.30 -10.88 7.02
C VAL A 54 8.92 -10.07 5.90
N LYS A 55 9.35 -10.78 4.87
CA LYS A 55 9.86 -10.19 3.63
C LYS A 55 9.01 -10.69 2.48
N LEU A 56 8.59 -9.78 1.59
CA LEU A 56 7.63 -10.07 0.53
C LEU A 56 8.14 -9.56 -0.82
N PRO A 57 7.90 -10.32 -1.91
CA PRO A 57 8.18 -9.83 -3.25
C PRO A 57 7.33 -8.60 -3.57
N TRP A 58 7.89 -7.65 -4.30
CA TRP A 58 7.21 -6.40 -4.60
C TRP A 58 7.37 -5.99 -6.05
N ASN A 59 6.22 -5.65 -6.67
CA ASN A 59 6.15 -4.96 -7.95
C ASN A 59 6.95 -5.64 -9.07
N ASN A 60 6.75 -6.95 -9.25
CA ASN A 60 7.40 -7.76 -10.27
C ASN A 60 7.05 -7.27 -11.68
N ARG A 61 8.06 -7.06 -12.53
CA ARG A 61 7.88 -6.52 -13.88
C ARG A 61 7.11 -7.45 -14.82
N LYS A 62 7.36 -8.76 -14.75
CA LYS A 62 6.71 -9.75 -15.63
C LYS A 62 5.23 -9.91 -15.33
N SER A 63 4.82 -9.66 -14.09
CA SER A 63 3.45 -9.80 -13.65
C SER A 63 2.71 -8.46 -13.52
N SER A 64 3.30 -7.33 -13.95
CA SER A 64 2.70 -6.01 -13.72
C SER A 64 1.28 -5.85 -14.25
N TYR A 65 0.93 -6.45 -15.38
CA TYR A 65 -0.41 -6.44 -15.95
C TYR A 65 -1.30 -7.55 -15.38
N GLU A 66 -0.72 -8.71 -15.09
CA GLU A 66 -1.43 -9.90 -14.63
C GLU A 66 -1.40 -10.06 -13.12
N TRP A 67 -0.56 -9.26 -12.43
CA TRP A 67 -0.36 -9.34 -10.98
C TRP A 67 -1.69 -9.48 -10.21
N ALA A 68 -2.69 -8.76 -10.61
CA ALA A 68 -3.96 -8.73 -9.90
C ALA A 68 -4.83 -9.99 -10.08
N ILE A 69 -4.62 -10.74 -11.17
CA ILE A 69 -5.45 -11.89 -11.54
C ILE A 69 -4.69 -13.22 -11.56
N ASP A 70 -3.35 -13.18 -11.64
CA ASP A 70 -2.53 -14.39 -11.65
C ASP A 70 -2.52 -15.07 -10.27
N PRO A 71 -3.01 -16.32 -10.15
CA PRO A 71 -2.97 -17.06 -8.90
C PRO A 71 -1.56 -17.22 -8.31
N ALA A 72 -0.53 -17.28 -9.16
CA ALA A 72 0.85 -17.42 -8.72
C ALA A 72 1.32 -16.20 -7.92
N THR A 73 0.90 -14.98 -8.28
CA THR A 73 1.23 -13.77 -7.51
C THR A 73 0.55 -13.75 -6.14
N MET A 74 -0.66 -14.33 -6.06
CA MET A 74 -1.38 -14.49 -4.80
C MET A 74 -0.68 -15.48 -3.88
N LEU A 75 -0.27 -16.63 -4.42
CA LEU A 75 0.43 -17.67 -3.65
C LEU A 75 1.77 -17.17 -3.09
N ARG A 76 2.47 -16.32 -3.82
CA ARG A 76 3.71 -15.68 -3.37
C ARG A 76 3.51 -14.52 -2.42
N ASN A 77 2.26 -14.10 -2.15
CA ASN A 77 1.94 -12.87 -1.42
C ASN A 77 2.63 -11.64 -2.02
N GLU A 78 2.71 -11.58 -3.33
CA GLU A 78 3.37 -10.47 -4.03
C GLU A 78 2.62 -9.17 -3.79
N VAL A 79 3.37 -8.15 -3.40
CA VAL A 79 2.85 -6.82 -3.05
C VAL A 79 2.82 -5.94 -4.30
N GLY A 80 1.65 -5.40 -4.63
CA GLY A 80 1.50 -4.42 -5.70
C GLY A 80 1.77 -3.00 -5.25
N CYS A 81 2.03 -2.12 -6.20
CA CYS A 81 2.22 -0.70 -5.97
C CYS A 81 1.03 0.15 -6.47
N VAL A 82 1.10 1.46 -6.28
CA VAL A 82 0.05 2.37 -6.74
C VAL A 82 -0.17 2.29 -8.26
N HIS A 83 0.89 2.05 -9.04
CA HIS A 83 0.78 1.98 -10.51
C HIS A 83 0.14 0.67 -10.97
N THR A 84 0.48 -0.45 -10.34
CA THR A 84 -0.10 -1.77 -10.68
C THR A 84 -1.54 -1.93 -10.22
N SER A 85 -1.97 -1.20 -9.20
CA SER A 85 -3.32 -1.27 -8.64
C SER A 85 -4.26 -0.16 -9.14
N GLN A 86 -3.77 0.78 -9.93
CA GLN A 86 -4.58 1.87 -10.45
C GLN A 86 -5.66 1.36 -11.38
N GLY A 87 -6.92 1.76 -11.14
CA GLY A 87 -8.07 1.31 -11.91
C GLY A 87 -8.62 -0.07 -11.53
N LEU A 88 -7.96 -0.77 -10.59
CA LEU A 88 -8.41 -2.08 -10.10
C LEU A 88 -9.12 -1.92 -8.76
N GLU A 89 -10.04 -2.82 -8.48
CA GLU A 89 -10.74 -2.95 -7.19
C GLU A 89 -10.72 -4.40 -6.74
N PHE A 90 -10.59 -4.61 -5.43
CA PHE A 90 -10.50 -5.93 -4.79
C PHE A 90 -11.55 -6.02 -3.68
N ASP A 91 -11.93 -7.23 -3.27
CA ASP A 91 -12.77 -7.37 -2.07
C ASP A 91 -12.08 -6.75 -0.86
N TRP A 92 -10.83 -7.11 -0.62
CA TRP A 92 -10.04 -6.67 0.52
C TRP A 92 -8.64 -6.25 0.10
N VAL A 93 -8.08 -5.28 0.79
CA VAL A 93 -6.65 -4.94 0.63
C VAL A 93 -5.92 -4.90 1.97
N GLY A 94 -4.68 -5.39 1.95
CA GLY A 94 -3.71 -5.16 3.01
C GLY A 94 -2.72 -4.10 2.55
N VAL A 95 -2.68 -2.95 3.21
CA VAL A 95 -1.81 -1.84 2.81
C VAL A 95 -0.66 -1.69 3.79
N PHE A 96 0.57 -1.80 3.28
CA PHE A 96 1.79 -1.53 4.03
C PHE A 96 2.19 -0.06 3.86
N ILE A 97 2.16 0.69 4.96
CA ILE A 97 2.70 2.05 5.03
C ILE A 97 4.13 1.96 5.55
N GLY A 98 5.07 2.29 4.71
CA GLY A 98 6.48 2.23 5.04
C GLY A 98 6.98 3.44 5.83
N LYS A 99 8.30 3.60 5.87
CA LYS A 99 8.92 4.73 6.57
C LYS A 99 8.85 6.05 5.78
N ASP A 100 8.33 6.01 4.56
CA ASP A 100 8.09 7.18 3.71
C ASP A 100 6.99 8.11 4.28
N LEU A 101 6.05 7.57 5.09
CA LEU A 101 5.04 8.34 5.80
C LEU A 101 5.14 8.08 7.31
N ARG A 102 5.29 9.14 8.07
CA ARG A 102 5.49 9.08 9.52
C ARG A 102 4.66 10.12 10.26
N TYR A 103 4.52 9.94 11.57
CA TYR A 103 3.86 10.89 12.46
C TYR A 103 4.80 11.38 13.54
N ASP A 104 4.92 12.70 13.66
CA ASP A 104 5.64 13.38 14.72
C ASP A 104 4.67 13.68 15.87
N PRO A 105 4.78 13.00 17.04
CA PRO A 105 3.85 13.19 18.14
C PRO A 105 4.04 14.54 18.84
N ASP A 106 5.24 15.12 18.82
CA ASP A 106 5.54 16.40 19.49
C ASP A 106 4.95 17.55 18.69
N LYS A 107 5.08 17.52 17.39
CA LYS A 107 4.47 18.51 16.47
C LYS A 107 3.03 18.19 16.10
N LYS A 108 2.52 17.04 16.48
CA LYS A 108 1.18 16.54 16.15
C LYS A 108 0.88 16.60 14.65
N MET A 109 1.84 16.21 13.82
CA MET A 109 1.70 16.32 12.38
C MET A 109 2.30 15.12 11.62
N LEU A 110 1.71 14.84 10.46
CA LEU A 110 2.28 13.90 9.50
C LEU A 110 3.45 14.56 8.76
N PHE A 111 4.44 13.77 8.43
CA PHE A 111 5.51 14.17 7.52
C PHE A 111 5.91 13.03 6.60
N ALA A 112 6.39 13.38 5.41
CA ALA A 112 6.97 12.43 4.48
C ALA A 112 8.50 12.46 4.61
N ASP A 113 9.08 11.27 4.68
CA ASP A 113 10.53 11.08 4.77
C ASP A 113 11.08 10.83 3.37
N ILE A 114 11.78 11.80 2.81
CA ILE A 114 12.30 11.76 1.44
C ILE A 114 13.40 10.70 1.25
N ASP A 115 14.12 10.36 2.31
CA ASP A 115 15.21 9.37 2.27
C ASP A 115 14.62 7.95 2.21
N ASN A 116 13.43 7.77 2.76
CA ASN A 116 12.68 6.52 2.72
C ASN A 116 11.61 6.49 1.61
N TYR A 117 11.62 7.44 0.68
CA TYR A 117 10.75 7.43 -0.49
C TYR A 117 11.56 7.11 -1.75
N HIS A 118 11.28 6.01 -2.44
CA HIS A 118 12.14 5.44 -3.48
C HIS A 118 11.60 5.58 -4.91
N ASP A 119 10.43 6.17 -5.13
CA ASP A 119 9.98 6.49 -6.48
C ASP A 119 10.74 7.71 -7.03
N LYS A 120 11.60 7.45 -8.03
CA LYS A 120 12.37 8.50 -8.69
C LYS A 120 11.47 9.46 -9.46
N GLY A 121 10.42 8.95 -10.11
CA GLY A 121 9.44 9.74 -10.84
C GLY A 121 8.67 10.69 -9.92
N GLY A 122 8.21 10.20 -8.77
CA GLY A 122 7.51 10.98 -7.77
C GLY A 122 8.36 12.01 -7.05
N LYS A 123 9.70 11.93 -7.14
CA LYS A 123 10.61 12.96 -6.64
C LYS A 123 10.78 14.16 -7.59
N ASN A 124 10.36 14.03 -8.83
CA ASN A 124 10.45 15.10 -9.81
C ASN A 124 9.37 16.17 -9.57
N GLY A 125 9.74 17.42 -9.73
CA GLY A 125 8.78 18.53 -9.62
C GLY A 125 8.28 18.85 -8.20
N LEU A 126 8.91 18.30 -7.15
CA LEU A 126 8.50 18.54 -5.76
C LEU A 126 8.72 19.99 -5.28
N GLY A 127 9.49 20.80 -6.01
CA GLY A 127 9.75 22.19 -5.67
C GLY A 127 11.23 22.57 -5.64
N LYS A 128 11.50 23.85 -5.47
CA LYS A 128 12.86 24.43 -5.58
C LYS A 128 13.64 24.37 -4.25
N ASN A 129 12.97 24.48 -3.12
CA ASN A 129 13.61 24.46 -1.81
C ASN A 129 13.15 23.28 -0.93
N LYS A 130 13.87 23.00 0.15
CA LYS A 130 13.65 21.85 1.02
C LYS A 130 12.26 21.85 1.66
N ALA A 131 11.76 22.99 2.10
CA ALA A 131 10.46 23.10 2.76
C ALA A 131 9.31 22.81 1.79
N GLU A 132 9.37 23.37 0.59
CA GLU A 132 8.41 23.11 -0.48
C GLU A 132 8.42 21.64 -0.90
N ARG A 133 9.61 21.07 -1.11
CA ARG A 133 9.78 19.65 -1.44
C ARG A 133 9.16 18.74 -0.39
N SER A 134 9.42 18.99 0.88
CA SER A 134 8.86 18.20 1.98
C SER A 134 7.32 18.29 2.03
N LYS A 135 6.76 19.49 1.88
CA LYS A 135 5.31 19.71 1.85
C LYS A 135 4.64 19.02 0.67
N ASN A 136 5.24 19.13 -0.52
CA ASN A 136 4.67 18.52 -1.72
C ASN A 136 4.82 17.00 -1.72
N LEU A 137 5.94 16.47 -1.22
CA LEU A 137 6.12 15.05 -1.02
C LEU A 137 5.06 14.48 -0.07
N LEU A 138 4.81 15.13 1.06
CA LEU A 138 3.76 14.70 2.00
C LEU A 138 2.40 14.60 1.32
N LYS A 139 2.02 15.64 0.55
CA LYS A 139 0.76 15.62 -0.20
C LYS A 139 0.70 14.46 -1.19
N TYR A 140 1.81 14.22 -1.90
CA TYR A 140 1.90 13.14 -2.89
C TYR A 140 1.79 11.77 -2.23
N VAL A 141 2.58 11.50 -1.20
CA VAL A 141 2.58 10.22 -0.46
C VAL A 141 1.21 9.95 0.16
N CYS A 142 0.59 10.95 0.78
CA CYS A 142 -0.78 10.80 1.31
C CYS A 142 -1.80 10.45 0.22
N ARG A 143 -1.68 11.03 -0.98
CA ARG A 143 -2.54 10.69 -2.12
C ARG A 143 -2.32 9.25 -2.60
N CYS A 144 -1.06 8.80 -2.68
CA CYS A 144 -0.75 7.41 -3.01
C CYS A 144 -1.40 6.44 -2.04
N TYR A 145 -1.23 6.64 -0.73
CA TYR A 145 -1.86 5.77 0.28
C TYR A 145 -3.39 5.86 0.25
N ARG A 146 -3.96 7.03 -0.02
CA ARG A 146 -5.41 7.16 -0.22
C ARG A 146 -5.91 6.29 -1.38
N VAL A 147 -5.20 6.30 -2.51
CA VAL A 147 -5.52 5.43 -3.64
C VAL A 147 -5.43 3.96 -3.23
N LEU A 148 -4.34 3.52 -2.60
CA LEU A 148 -4.15 2.14 -2.18
C LEU A 148 -5.25 1.68 -1.21
N LEU A 149 -5.58 2.49 -0.21
CA LEU A 149 -6.63 2.19 0.78
C LEU A 149 -8.03 2.11 0.16
N SER A 150 -8.28 2.88 -0.90
CA SER A 150 -9.58 2.87 -1.60
C SER A 150 -9.74 1.71 -2.59
N ARG A 151 -8.76 0.84 -2.74
CA ARG A 151 -8.85 -0.32 -3.65
C ARG A 151 -9.65 -1.48 -3.07
N GLY A 152 -9.85 -1.53 -1.75
CA GLY A 152 -10.64 -2.57 -1.10
C GLY A 152 -12.11 -2.16 -0.97
N VAL A 153 -13.00 -2.78 -1.74
CA VAL A 153 -14.44 -2.46 -1.77
C VAL A 153 -15.12 -2.80 -0.44
N ARG A 154 -14.72 -3.93 0.17
CA ARG A 154 -15.25 -4.38 1.47
C ARG A 154 -14.45 -3.85 2.65
N GLY A 155 -13.19 -3.46 2.40
CA GLY A 155 -12.36 -2.87 3.44
C GLY A 155 -10.87 -2.98 3.19
N ALA A 156 -10.13 -2.30 4.08
CA ALA A 156 -8.67 -2.28 4.06
C ALA A 156 -8.12 -2.62 5.44
N ARG A 157 -7.01 -3.36 5.48
CA ARG A 157 -6.19 -3.56 6.68
C ARG A 157 -4.88 -2.82 6.49
N VAL A 158 -4.41 -2.14 7.52
CA VAL A 158 -3.22 -1.30 7.47
C VAL A 158 -2.15 -1.81 8.41
N TYR A 159 -0.94 -1.90 7.90
CA TYR A 159 0.26 -2.07 8.71
C TYR A 159 1.16 -0.85 8.50
N CYS A 160 1.63 -0.25 9.60
CA CYS A 160 2.55 0.89 9.55
C CYS A 160 3.91 0.49 10.13
N CYS A 161 4.99 0.78 9.40
CA CYS A 161 6.36 0.63 9.90
C CYS A 161 6.68 1.65 11.01
N ASP A 162 6.08 2.83 10.95
CA ASP A 162 6.19 3.84 12.01
C ASP A 162 5.16 3.61 13.12
N LYS A 163 5.64 3.37 14.34
CA LYS A 163 4.78 3.06 15.50
C LYS A 163 3.90 4.25 15.90
N ASN A 164 4.42 5.48 15.76
CA ASN A 164 3.66 6.68 16.10
C ASN A 164 2.52 6.90 15.11
N LEU A 165 2.77 6.66 13.81
CA LEU A 165 1.75 6.69 12.78
C LEU A 165 0.67 5.63 13.05
N ALA A 166 1.07 4.39 13.39
CA ALA A 166 0.14 3.33 13.71
C ALA A 166 -0.79 3.71 14.89
N LYS A 167 -0.23 4.30 15.94
CA LYS A 167 -0.98 4.79 17.11
C LYS A 167 -1.93 5.93 16.73
N TYR A 168 -1.43 6.89 15.97
CA TYR A 168 -2.23 8.02 15.48
C TYR A 168 -3.42 7.56 14.65
N LEU A 169 -3.21 6.72 13.63
CA LEU A 169 -4.29 6.22 12.78
C LEU A 169 -5.32 5.39 13.57
N LYS A 170 -4.88 4.57 14.52
CA LYS A 170 -5.80 3.81 15.39
C LYS A 170 -6.68 4.75 16.21
N THR A 171 -6.12 5.82 16.74
CA THR A 171 -6.85 6.82 17.53
C THR A 171 -7.88 7.57 16.67
N GLU A 172 -7.49 8.00 15.46
CA GLU A 172 -8.40 8.72 14.56
C GLU A 172 -9.55 7.83 14.07
N LEU A 173 -9.26 6.57 13.72
CA LEU A 173 -10.29 5.61 13.34
C LEU A 173 -11.30 5.35 14.48
N ALA A 174 -10.84 5.24 15.71
CA ALA A 174 -11.74 5.04 16.86
C ALA A 174 -12.69 6.24 17.06
N LYS A 175 -12.23 7.47 16.84
CA LYS A 175 -13.07 8.66 16.88
C LYS A 175 -14.18 8.63 15.82
N THR A 176 -13.82 8.21 14.60
CA THR A 176 -14.76 8.14 13.47
C THR A 176 -15.86 7.11 13.72
N VAL A 177 -15.51 5.93 14.25
CA VAL A 177 -16.48 4.87 14.59
C VAL A 177 -17.47 5.34 15.66
N ASN A 178 -17.00 6.08 16.67
CA ASN A 178 -17.88 6.61 17.72
C ASN A 178 -18.83 7.72 17.21
N LEU A 179 -18.50 8.39 16.10
CA LEU A 179 -19.36 9.41 15.49
C LEU A 179 -20.45 8.81 14.58
N THR A 180 -20.27 7.59 14.10
CA THR A 180 -21.23 6.91 13.20
C THR A 180 -22.13 5.91 13.93
N GLY A 181 -21.94 5.73 15.23
CA GLY A 181 -22.68 4.78 16.09
C GLY A 181 -23.86 5.36 16.85
N ASN A 182 -24.37 6.55 16.43
CA ASN A 182 -25.62 7.14 16.94
C ASN A 182 -26.68 7.16 15.86
#